data_30b2a90b03b5037a20ea5c37f9779538
#
_entry.id   30b2a90b03b5037a20ea5c37f9779538
#
_cell.length_a   1.000
_cell.length_b   1.000
_cell.length_c   1.000
_cell.angle_alpha   90.00
_cell.angle_beta   90.00
_cell.angle_gamma   90.00
#
_symmetry.space_group_name_H-M   'P 1'
#
loop_
_entity.id
_entity.type
_entity.pdbx_description
1 polymer ?
#
loop_
_entity_poly.entity_id
_entity_poly.type
_entity_poly.pdbx_seq_one_letter_code
_entity_poly.pdbx_strand_id
1 'polypeptide(L)'
;MIQRPQNRIDLIFSINEGPTTGVARISFIGNKVFDDGTLKAQIATEETEWWKFLSSNDNYDPDRLTFDREQLRRFYIKRGYADFKVVSAVAELSPDRENFYITFTVDEGPIYHFSKVEIQSNIKELTPSSLRPLVPIVDGSVYDAEAIDKGIDALTNAAGTKGYAFAEIHPRVKRNRETDTVE
;
A
#
# COMPACT_ATOMS: atom_id res chain seq x y z
N MET A 1 43.13 13.98 -2.72
CA MET A 1 43.16 14.94 -3.86
C MET A 1 44.53 14.81 -4.50
N ILE A 2 44.59 14.40 -5.76
CA ILE A 2 45.86 14.23 -6.48
C ILE A 2 45.95 15.37 -7.52
N GLN A 3 46.98 16.21 -7.40
CA GLN A 3 47.22 17.34 -8.31
C GLN A 3 47.98 16.85 -9.53
N ARG A 4 47.43 17.06 -10.74
CA ARG A 4 48.07 16.70 -12.01
C ARG A 4 48.61 17.92 -12.72
N PRO A 5 49.64 17.79 -13.62
CA PRO A 5 50.07 18.86 -14.48
C PRO A 5 48.90 19.43 -15.31
N GLN A 6 48.95 20.71 -15.66
CA GLN A 6 47.89 21.42 -16.39
C GLN A 6 46.67 21.87 -15.60
N ASN A 7 46.79 22.14 -14.27
CA ASN A 7 45.67 22.59 -13.42
C ASN A 7 44.46 21.64 -13.38
N ARG A 8 44.66 20.34 -13.60
CA ARG A 8 43.64 19.33 -13.46
C ARG A 8 43.68 18.75 -12.06
N ILE A 9 42.52 18.56 -11.47
CA ILE A 9 42.35 17.93 -10.15
C ILE A 9 41.53 16.69 -10.35
N ASP A 10 42.08 15.55 -9.92
CA ASP A 10 41.29 14.31 -9.79
C ASP A 10 40.71 14.25 -8.39
N LEU A 11 39.40 14.12 -8.30
CA LEU A 11 38.70 13.90 -7.05
C LEU A 11 38.38 12.39 -6.94
N ILE A 12 39.00 11.73 -5.98
CA ILE A 12 38.80 10.31 -5.71
C ILE A 12 37.96 10.18 -4.45
N PHE A 13 36.80 9.59 -4.56
CA PHE A 13 35.97 9.18 -3.43
C PHE A 13 36.30 7.72 -3.15
N SER A 14 36.78 7.41 -1.94
CA SER A 14 36.91 6.04 -1.46
C SER A 14 35.71 5.75 -0.57
N ILE A 15 34.83 4.84 -1.02
CA ILE A 15 33.66 4.41 -0.27
C ILE A 15 33.94 3.01 0.27
N ASN A 16 33.79 2.84 1.57
CA ASN A 16 33.82 1.53 2.22
C ASN A 16 32.39 1.24 2.69
N GLU A 17 31.67 0.41 1.96
CA GLU A 17 30.26 0.10 2.22
C GLU A 17 30.08 -0.87 3.41
N GLY A 18 31.14 -1.53 3.87
CA GLY A 18 31.05 -2.57 4.91
C GLY A 18 30.36 -3.85 4.40
N PRO A 19 30.13 -4.84 5.27
CA PRO A 19 29.37 -6.03 4.92
C PRO A 19 27.88 -5.70 4.75
N THR A 20 27.21 -6.41 3.85
CA THR A 20 25.74 -6.36 3.72
C THR A 20 25.09 -6.94 4.97
N THR A 21 24.10 -6.26 5.51
CA THR A 21 23.38 -6.68 6.72
C THR A 21 22.02 -7.22 6.33
N GLY A 22 21.74 -8.48 6.64
CA GLY A 22 20.50 -9.15 6.33
C GLY A 22 19.35 -8.85 7.30
N VAL A 23 18.15 -9.34 6.99
CA VAL A 23 16.99 -9.29 7.88
C VAL A 23 16.76 -10.66 8.51
N ALA A 24 17.09 -10.80 9.80
CA ALA A 24 16.96 -12.07 10.51
C ALA A 24 15.51 -12.45 10.82
N ARG A 25 14.66 -11.46 11.11
CA ARG A 25 13.27 -11.70 11.46
C ARG A 25 12.40 -10.48 11.19
N ILE A 26 11.17 -10.77 10.73
CA ILE A 26 10.09 -9.80 10.61
C ILE A 26 8.94 -10.26 11.52
N SER A 27 8.48 -9.38 12.41
CA SER A 27 7.42 -9.64 13.39
C SER A 27 6.32 -8.59 13.27
N PHE A 28 5.09 -9.00 13.61
CA PHE A 28 3.94 -8.10 13.65
C PHE A 28 3.36 -8.04 15.07
N ILE A 29 2.91 -6.86 15.48
CA ILE A 29 2.24 -6.62 16.77
C ILE A 29 0.92 -5.93 16.48
N GLY A 30 -0.17 -6.43 17.08
CA GLY A 30 -1.51 -5.86 16.94
C GLY A 30 -2.34 -6.50 15.81
N ASN A 31 -1.75 -7.37 15.00
CA ASN A 31 -2.45 -8.17 14.00
C ASN A 31 -3.26 -9.28 14.70
N LYS A 32 -4.58 -9.20 14.64
CA LYS A 32 -5.51 -10.14 15.25
C LYS A 32 -6.26 -10.96 14.19
N VAL A 33 -6.45 -10.40 13.02
CA VAL A 33 -7.25 -10.96 11.92
C VAL A 33 -6.38 -11.79 10.99
N PHE A 34 -5.19 -11.32 10.66
CA PHE A 34 -4.26 -12.01 9.78
C PHE A 34 -2.99 -12.39 10.54
N ASP A 35 -2.51 -13.61 10.34
CA ASP A 35 -1.28 -14.10 10.93
C ASP A 35 -0.03 -13.47 10.28
N ASP A 36 1.12 -13.60 10.96
CA ASP A 36 2.41 -13.07 10.49
C ASP A 36 2.80 -13.61 9.12
N GLY A 37 2.51 -14.89 8.84
CA GLY A 37 2.82 -15.52 7.55
C GLY A 37 2.06 -14.86 6.40
N THR A 38 0.77 -14.62 6.61
CA THR A 38 -0.07 -13.90 5.65
C THR A 38 0.43 -12.49 5.39
N LEU A 39 0.83 -11.76 6.44
CA LEU A 39 1.32 -10.38 6.33
C LEU A 39 2.71 -10.30 5.69
N LYS A 40 3.61 -11.25 6.03
CA LYS A 40 4.93 -11.37 5.37
C LYS A 40 4.81 -11.57 3.86
N ALA A 41 3.81 -12.31 3.41
CA ALA A 41 3.57 -12.51 1.98
C ALA A 41 3.08 -11.25 1.23
N GLN A 42 2.72 -10.17 1.94
CA GLN A 42 2.26 -8.91 1.33
C GLN A 42 3.36 -7.87 1.20
N ILE A 43 4.48 -8.05 1.87
CA ILE A 43 5.59 -7.09 1.89
C ILE A 43 6.72 -7.53 0.96
N ALA A 44 7.55 -6.56 0.55
CA ALA A 44 8.69 -6.83 -0.33
C ALA A 44 9.97 -7.21 0.43
N THR A 45 10.05 -6.83 1.71
CA THR A 45 11.18 -7.22 2.56
C THR A 45 11.03 -8.69 2.95
N GLU A 46 12.08 -9.47 2.72
CA GLU A 46 12.14 -10.90 3.04
C GLU A 46 13.14 -11.15 4.18
N GLU A 47 12.89 -12.22 4.95
CA GLU A 47 13.87 -12.72 5.92
C GLU A 47 15.03 -13.42 5.19
N THR A 48 16.25 -13.22 5.67
CA THR A 48 17.44 -13.87 5.13
C THR A 48 17.40 -15.37 5.43
N GLU A 49 17.30 -16.18 4.39
CA GLU A 49 17.34 -17.63 4.50
C GLU A 49 18.73 -18.14 4.11
N TRP A 50 19.35 -19.00 4.94
CA TRP A 50 20.71 -19.49 4.78
C TRP A 50 21.01 -20.17 3.43
N TRP A 51 19.98 -20.57 2.66
CA TRP A 51 20.12 -21.18 1.32
C TRP A 51 19.85 -20.18 0.16
N LYS A 52 19.40 -18.96 0.44
CA LYS A 52 19.15 -17.93 -0.59
C LYS A 52 20.38 -17.04 -0.81
N PHE A 53 21.46 -17.59 -1.34
CA PHE A 53 22.70 -16.84 -1.62
C PHE A 53 22.59 -15.78 -2.73
N LEU A 54 21.45 -15.66 -3.42
CA LEU A 54 21.27 -14.79 -4.60
C LEU A 54 20.09 -13.82 -4.45
N SER A 55 19.43 -13.76 -3.31
CA SER A 55 18.33 -12.81 -3.08
C SER A 55 18.90 -11.45 -2.67
N SER A 56 18.42 -10.39 -3.31
CA SER A 56 18.73 -9.00 -2.91
C SER A 56 17.65 -8.38 -2.03
N ASN A 57 16.55 -9.10 -1.77
CA ASN A 57 15.40 -8.60 -1.02
C ASN A 57 15.51 -8.81 0.50
N ASP A 58 16.52 -9.54 0.93
CA ASP A 58 16.84 -9.83 2.34
C ASP A 58 17.78 -8.79 2.97
N ASN A 59 18.28 -7.82 2.19
CA ASN A 59 19.06 -6.71 2.73
C ASN A 59 18.12 -5.63 3.29
N TYR A 60 18.49 -5.08 4.44
CA TYR A 60 17.76 -3.96 5.03
C TYR A 60 17.85 -2.71 4.16
N ASP A 61 16.69 -2.16 3.83
CA ASP A 61 16.53 -0.92 3.08
C ASP A 61 15.40 -0.07 3.70
N PRO A 62 15.71 1.13 4.23
CA PRO A 62 14.70 2.01 4.83
C PRO A 62 13.59 2.42 3.87
N ASP A 63 13.89 2.61 2.59
CA ASP A 63 12.89 3.01 1.58
C ASP A 63 11.92 1.85 1.34
N ARG A 64 12.40 0.61 1.42
CA ARG A 64 11.58 -0.59 1.31
C ARG A 64 10.58 -0.72 2.45
N LEU A 65 10.94 -0.33 3.68
CA LEU A 65 9.99 -0.31 4.81
C LEU A 65 8.80 0.63 4.56
N THR A 66 9.04 1.76 3.89
CA THR A 66 7.96 2.68 3.52
C THR A 66 7.03 2.06 2.49
N PHE A 67 7.58 1.36 1.51
CA PHE A 67 6.81 0.60 0.53
C PHE A 67 5.99 -0.52 1.20
N ASP A 68 6.60 -1.29 2.11
CA ASP A 68 5.95 -2.38 2.83
C ASP A 68 4.78 -1.90 3.68
N ARG A 69 4.92 -0.74 4.35
CA ARG A 69 3.80 -0.11 5.09
C ARG A 69 2.62 0.18 4.18
N GLU A 70 2.87 0.68 2.96
CA GLU A 70 1.81 0.96 2.00
C GLU A 70 1.20 -0.34 1.43
N GLN A 71 1.99 -1.38 1.22
CA GLN A 71 1.48 -2.69 0.80
C GLN A 71 0.56 -3.31 1.84
N LEU A 72 0.96 -3.29 3.12
CA LEU A 72 0.11 -3.72 4.23
C LEU A 72 -1.20 -2.91 4.29
N ARG A 73 -1.08 -1.59 4.15
CA ARG A 73 -2.24 -0.71 4.14
C ARG A 73 -3.22 -1.06 3.02
N ARG A 74 -2.74 -1.26 1.79
CA ARG A 74 -3.56 -1.66 0.65
C ARG A 74 -4.22 -3.02 0.86
N PHE A 75 -3.47 -3.97 1.42
CA PHE A 75 -3.96 -5.31 1.72
C PHE A 75 -5.18 -5.28 2.66
N TYR A 76 -5.10 -4.49 3.74
CA TYR A 76 -6.16 -4.36 4.72
C TYR A 76 -7.36 -3.56 4.19
N ILE A 77 -7.12 -2.45 3.50
CA ILE A 77 -8.19 -1.60 2.95
C ILE A 77 -9.04 -2.35 1.91
N LYS A 78 -8.43 -3.19 1.08
CA LYS A 78 -9.16 -4.07 0.14
C LYS A 78 -10.06 -5.11 0.83
N ARG A 79 -9.88 -5.31 2.13
CA ARG A 79 -10.61 -6.31 2.94
C ARG A 79 -11.54 -5.69 3.98
N GLY A 80 -11.84 -4.41 3.82
CA GLY A 80 -12.81 -3.71 4.67
C GLY A 80 -12.22 -2.90 5.82
N TYR A 81 -10.92 -2.96 6.07
CA TYR A 81 -10.28 -2.27 7.19
C TYR A 81 -9.88 -0.85 6.80
N ALA A 82 -10.89 0.02 6.62
CA ALA A 82 -10.67 1.38 6.10
C ALA A 82 -9.86 2.29 7.04
N ASP A 83 -9.83 2.00 8.33
CA ASP A 83 -9.07 2.74 9.35
C ASP A 83 -7.72 2.09 9.69
N PHE A 84 -7.33 1.03 8.94
CA PHE A 84 -6.04 0.38 9.15
C PHE A 84 -4.87 1.36 9.07
N LYS A 85 -3.94 1.20 9.98
CA LYS A 85 -2.69 1.95 9.99
C LYS A 85 -1.53 1.12 10.53
N VAL A 86 -0.36 1.32 9.95
CA VAL A 86 0.90 0.90 10.56
C VAL A 86 1.32 2.01 11.54
N VAL A 87 1.23 1.71 12.83
CA VAL A 87 1.56 2.63 13.93
C VAL A 87 3.06 2.91 13.94
N SER A 88 3.87 1.86 13.79
CA SER A 88 5.31 1.96 13.68
C SER A 88 5.88 0.81 12.85
N ALA A 89 7.03 1.06 12.21
CA ALA A 89 7.90 0.05 11.63
C ALA A 89 9.31 0.36 12.13
N VAL A 90 9.86 -0.51 12.97
CA VAL A 90 11.16 -0.35 13.61
C VAL A 90 12.08 -1.44 13.13
N ALA A 91 13.29 -1.06 12.72
CA ALA A 91 14.36 -1.97 12.40
C ALA A 91 15.48 -1.81 13.44
N GLU A 92 15.74 -2.87 14.17
CA GLU A 92 16.78 -2.93 15.21
C GLU A 92 17.97 -3.75 14.73
N LEU A 93 19.15 -3.16 14.78
CA LEU A 93 20.38 -3.84 14.42
C LEU A 93 20.82 -4.75 15.57
N SER A 94 21.18 -5.99 15.27
CA SER A 94 21.74 -6.93 16.25
C SER A 94 23.05 -6.40 16.86
N PRO A 95 23.43 -6.82 18.09
CA PRO A 95 24.66 -6.38 18.75
C PRO A 95 25.93 -6.68 17.95
N ASP A 96 25.96 -7.78 17.20
CA ASP A 96 27.05 -8.17 16.30
C ASP A 96 27.07 -7.39 14.98
N ARG A 97 26.00 -6.61 14.69
CA ARG A 97 25.79 -5.82 13.47
C ARG A 97 25.67 -6.65 12.18
N GLU A 98 25.31 -7.90 12.28
CA GLU A 98 25.16 -8.78 11.12
C GLU A 98 23.73 -8.82 10.59
N ASN A 99 22.72 -8.52 11.48
CA ASN A 99 21.31 -8.70 11.12
C ASN A 99 20.43 -7.58 11.64
N PHE A 100 19.31 -7.34 10.94
CA PHE A 100 18.19 -6.52 11.39
C PHE A 100 17.02 -7.37 11.87
N TYR A 101 16.37 -6.91 12.92
CA TYR A 101 15.07 -7.38 13.38
C TYR A 101 14.03 -6.29 13.09
N ILE A 102 13.03 -6.60 12.26
CA ILE A 102 12.01 -5.65 11.87
C ILE A 102 10.72 -5.96 12.60
N THR A 103 10.13 -4.96 13.24
CA THR A 103 8.84 -5.07 13.93
C THR A 103 7.86 -4.05 13.38
N PHE A 104 6.76 -4.52 12.79
CA PHE A 104 5.62 -3.72 12.40
C PHE A 104 4.58 -3.72 13.53
N THR A 105 4.24 -2.57 14.06
CA THR A 105 3.09 -2.42 14.97
C THR A 105 1.92 -1.90 14.17
N VAL A 106 0.81 -2.63 14.17
CA VAL A 106 -0.38 -2.30 13.40
C VAL A 106 -1.59 -2.08 14.30
N ASP A 107 -2.52 -1.26 13.82
CA ASP A 107 -3.86 -1.10 14.35
C ASP A 107 -4.82 -1.38 13.19
N GLU A 108 -5.54 -2.52 13.29
CA GLU A 108 -6.38 -3.01 12.20
C GLU A 108 -7.68 -2.20 12.05
N GLY A 109 -8.17 -1.65 13.16
CA GLY A 109 -9.48 -1.00 13.19
C GLY A 109 -10.65 -1.97 12.98
N PRO A 110 -11.89 -1.47 12.90
CA PRO A 110 -13.07 -2.27 12.58
C PRO A 110 -13.16 -2.57 11.07
N ILE A 111 -13.99 -3.58 10.76
CA ILE A 111 -14.37 -3.86 9.37
C ILE A 111 -15.51 -2.93 8.96
N TYR A 112 -15.36 -2.28 7.82
CA TYR A 112 -16.36 -1.36 7.27
C TYR A 112 -17.21 -2.04 6.20
N HIS A 113 -18.44 -1.54 6.04
CA HIS A 113 -19.37 -1.96 5.00
C HIS A 113 -19.84 -0.74 4.19
N PHE A 114 -20.14 -0.94 2.91
CA PHE A 114 -20.81 0.09 2.13
C PHE A 114 -22.23 0.30 2.68
N SER A 115 -22.61 1.55 2.95
CA SER A 115 -23.97 1.88 3.35
C SER A 115 -24.86 2.03 2.14
N LYS A 116 -24.71 3.13 1.40
CA LYS A 116 -25.46 3.47 0.22
C LYS A 116 -24.55 4.07 -0.84
N VAL A 117 -24.69 3.61 -2.06
CA VAL A 117 -23.96 4.19 -3.20
C VAL A 117 -24.90 5.07 -3.99
N GLU A 118 -24.62 6.36 -4.02
CA GLU A 118 -25.33 7.35 -4.81
C GLU A 118 -24.51 7.82 -6.00
N ILE A 119 -25.18 7.99 -7.14
CA ILE A 119 -24.56 8.55 -8.33
C ILE A 119 -25.25 9.88 -8.64
N GLN A 120 -24.46 10.90 -8.89
CA GLN A 120 -24.91 12.19 -9.36
C GLN A 120 -24.37 12.42 -10.77
N SER A 121 -25.20 12.81 -11.69
CA SER A 121 -24.79 13.08 -13.06
C SER A 121 -25.40 14.40 -13.54
N ASN A 122 -24.58 15.25 -14.14
CA ASN A 122 -25.00 16.48 -14.79
C ASN A 122 -25.27 16.30 -16.31
N ILE A 123 -25.07 15.07 -16.81
CA ILE A 123 -25.24 14.72 -18.22
C ILE A 123 -26.64 14.13 -18.40
N LYS A 124 -27.50 14.79 -19.20
CA LYS A 124 -28.90 14.38 -19.38
C LYS A 124 -29.08 12.95 -19.89
N GLU A 125 -28.18 12.49 -20.74
CA GLU A 125 -28.20 11.16 -21.37
C GLU A 125 -27.64 10.05 -20.46
N LEU A 126 -26.96 10.41 -19.38
CA LEU A 126 -26.37 9.51 -18.40
C LEU A 126 -27.09 9.68 -17.05
N THR A 127 -28.26 9.10 -16.95
CA THR A 127 -29.06 9.20 -15.72
C THR A 127 -28.45 8.32 -14.59
N PRO A 128 -28.60 8.72 -13.32
CA PRO A 128 -28.13 7.90 -12.19
C PRO A 128 -28.66 6.46 -12.23
N SER A 129 -29.89 6.26 -12.66
CA SER A 129 -30.50 4.92 -12.78
C SER A 129 -29.86 4.03 -13.84
N SER A 130 -29.39 4.63 -14.95
CA SER A 130 -28.69 3.90 -16.03
C SER A 130 -27.22 3.59 -15.65
N LEU A 131 -26.63 4.41 -14.79
CA LEU A 131 -25.24 4.28 -14.37
C LEU A 131 -25.07 3.36 -13.16
N ARG A 132 -26.02 3.33 -12.21
CA ARG A 132 -25.93 2.54 -10.97
C ARG A 132 -25.62 1.05 -11.20
N PRO A 133 -26.21 0.35 -12.19
CA PRO A 133 -25.88 -1.06 -12.45
C PRO A 133 -24.46 -1.31 -12.93
N LEU A 134 -23.74 -0.28 -13.39
CA LEU A 134 -22.35 -0.40 -13.86
C LEU A 134 -21.34 -0.39 -12.71
N VAL A 135 -21.74 0.11 -11.54
CA VAL A 135 -20.88 0.21 -10.37
C VAL A 135 -20.94 -1.12 -9.60
N PRO A 136 -19.81 -1.86 -9.47
CA PRO A 136 -19.78 -3.20 -8.88
C PRO A 136 -19.77 -3.17 -7.35
N ILE A 137 -20.53 -2.28 -6.74
CA ILE A 137 -20.66 -2.13 -5.29
C ILE A 137 -22.10 -2.44 -4.89
N VAL A 138 -22.26 -3.34 -3.94
CA VAL A 138 -23.56 -3.70 -3.37
C VAL A 138 -23.71 -3.03 -2.01
N ASP A 139 -24.83 -2.38 -1.76
CA ASP A 139 -25.14 -1.77 -0.48
C ASP A 139 -25.14 -2.86 0.62
N GLY A 140 -24.45 -2.60 1.73
CA GLY A 140 -24.24 -3.55 2.83
C GLY A 140 -23.07 -4.52 2.64
N SER A 141 -22.44 -4.59 1.46
CA SER A 141 -21.23 -5.42 1.28
C SER A 141 -20.03 -4.86 2.03
N VAL A 142 -19.05 -5.71 2.30
CA VAL A 142 -17.77 -5.29 2.89
C VAL A 142 -17.12 -4.23 2.01
N TYR A 143 -16.58 -3.19 2.64
CA TYR A 143 -15.85 -2.13 1.96
C TYR A 143 -14.66 -2.70 1.19
N ASP A 144 -14.53 -2.32 -0.06
CA ASP A 144 -13.43 -2.63 -0.94
C ASP A 144 -13.06 -1.39 -1.77
N ALA A 145 -11.89 -0.82 -1.53
CA ALA A 145 -11.43 0.35 -2.25
C ALA A 145 -11.25 0.08 -3.77
N GLU A 146 -10.88 -1.16 -4.13
CA GLU A 146 -10.73 -1.54 -5.54
C GLU A 146 -12.09 -1.56 -6.28
N ALA A 147 -13.18 -1.86 -5.58
CA ALA A 147 -14.51 -1.80 -6.16
C ALA A 147 -14.91 -0.36 -6.52
N ILE A 148 -14.42 0.64 -5.78
CA ILE A 148 -14.61 2.06 -6.11
C ILE A 148 -13.87 2.40 -7.40
N ASP A 149 -12.60 2.01 -7.53
CA ASP A 149 -11.78 2.25 -8.72
C ASP A 149 -12.42 1.61 -9.96
N LYS A 150 -12.86 0.35 -9.83
CA LYS A 150 -13.60 -0.35 -10.90
C LYS A 150 -14.90 0.37 -11.28
N GLY A 151 -15.60 0.95 -10.30
CA GLY A 151 -16.78 1.77 -10.52
C GLY A 151 -16.47 3.03 -11.34
N ILE A 152 -15.39 3.74 -10.98
CA ILE A 152 -14.92 4.92 -11.71
C ILE A 152 -14.60 4.56 -13.15
N ASP A 153 -13.85 3.48 -13.39
CA ASP A 153 -13.49 3.01 -14.72
C ASP A 153 -14.73 2.67 -15.55
N ALA A 154 -15.70 1.96 -14.96
CA ALA A 154 -16.93 1.59 -15.63
C ALA A 154 -17.77 2.81 -16.03
N LEU A 155 -17.87 3.81 -15.15
CA LEU A 155 -18.59 5.06 -15.42
C LEU A 155 -17.86 5.91 -16.47
N THR A 156 -16.54 5.97 -16.43
CA THR A 156 -15.69 6.68 -17.41
C THR A 156 -15.89 6.07 -18.80
N ASN A 157 -15.85 4.75 -18.90
CA ASN A 157 -16.10 4.04 -20.14
C ASN A 157 -17.52 4.28 -20.67
N ALA A 158 -18.53 4.27 -19.80
CA ALA A 158 -19.92 4.55 -20.17
C ALA A 158 -20.09 5.97 -20.72
N ALA A 159 -19.43 6.97 -20.11
CA ALA A 159 -19.41 8.33 -20.61
C ALA A 159 -18.71 8.43 -21.98
N GLY A 160 -17.55 7.79 -22.12
CA GLY A 160 -16.80 7.75 -23.37
C GLY A 160 -17.56 7.15 -24.54
N THR A 161 -18.32 6.05 -24.33
CA THR A 161 -19.18 5.43 -25.36
C THR A 161 -20.31 6.32 -25.84
N LYS A 162 -20.71 7.30 -25.02
CA LYS A 162 -21.70 8.32 -25.37
C LYS A 162 -21.08 9.59 -25.96
N GLY A 163 -19.79 9.61 -26.21
CA GLY A 163 -19.06 10.72 -26.79
C GLY A 163 -18.51 11.75 -25.78
N TYR A 164 -18.67 11.51 -24.48
CA TYR A 164 -18.15 12.38 -23.42
C TYR A 164 -16.72 11.97 -23.03
N ALA A 165 -15.76 12.14 -23.94
CA ALA A 165 -14.38 11.71 -23.76
C ALA A 165 -13.61 12.42 -22.62
N PHE A 166 -14.10 13.54 -22.14
CA PHE A 166 -13.50 14.35 -21.06
C PHE A 166 -14.38 14.40 -19.80
N ALA A 167 -15.25 13.40 -19.60
CA ALA A 167 -16.02 13.30 -18.37
C ALA A 167 -15.10 13.00 -17.19
N GLU A 168 -15.18 13.84 -16.16
CA GLU A 168 -14.46 13.64 -14.91
C GLU A 168 -15.39 13.00 -13.88
N ILE A 169 -14.92 11.92 -13.24
CA ILE A 169 -15.66 11.20 -12.21
C ILE A 169 -14.89 11.30 -10.91
N HIS A 170 -15.52 11.93 -9.93
CA HIS A 170 -14.93 12.16 -8.62
C HIS A 170 -15.69 11.36 -7.55
N PRO A 171 -15.08 10.33 -6.95
CA PRO A 171 -15.66 9.64 -5.81
C PRO A 171 -15.66 10.54 -4.59
N ARG A 172 -16.75 10.53 -3.84
CA ARG A 172 -16.86 11.17 -2.53
C ARG A 172 -17.06 10.09 -1.50
N VAL A 173 -16.00 9.77 -0.77
CA VAL A 173 -16.01 8.70 0.22
C VAL A 173 -16.15 9.29 1.62
N LYS A 174 -17.23 8.94 2.32
CA LYS A 174 -17.54 9.42 3.66
C LYS A 174 -17.63 8.25 4.63
N ARG A 175 -16.74 8.23 5.61
CA ARG A 175 -16.71 7.18 6.63
C ARG A 175 -17.50 7.59 7.86
N ASN A 176 -18.36 6.69 8.32
CA ASN A 176 -19.05 6.81 9.59
C ASN A 176 -18.47 5.76 10.57
N ARG A 177 -17.76 6.25 11.58
CA ARG A 177 -17.10 5.43 12.61
C ARG A 177 -18.02 4.91 13.68
N GLU A 178 -19.21 5.47 13.82
CA GLU A 178 -20.19 5.03 14.81
C GLU A 178 -20.94 3.77 14.31
N THR A 179 -21.07 3.65 12.99
CA THR A 179 -21.81 2.56 12.36
C THR A 179 -20.91 1.62 11.54
N ASP A 180 -19.61 1.88 11.50
CA ASP A 180 -18.61 1.19 10.69
C ASP A 180 -19.04 1.10 9.21
N THR A 181 -19.52 2.22 8.65
CA THR A 181 -19.99 2.28 7.28
C THR A 181 -19.26 3.32 6.45
N VAL A 182 -19.28 3.09 5.12
CA VAL A 182 -18.74 3.98 4.09
C VAL A 182 -19.85 4.31 3.11
N GLU A 183 -20.06 5.61 2.88
CA GLU A 183 -20.97 6.18 1.88
C GLU A 183 -20.19 6.79 0.73
#